data_ca98988ac6d94720f8e8a8dc8d92dd21
#
_entry.id   ca98988ac6d94720f8e8a8dc8d92dd21
#
_cell.length_a   1.000
_cell.length_b   1.000
_cell.length_c   1.000
_cell.angle_alpha   90.00
_cell.angle_beta   90.00
_cell.angle_gamma   90.00
#
_symmetry.space_group_name_H-M   'P 1'
#
loop_
_entity.id
_entity.type
_entity.pdbx_description
1 polymer ?
#
loop_
_entity_poly.entity_id
_entity_poly.type
_entity_poly.pdbx_seq_one_letter_code
_entity_poly.pdbx_strand_id
1 'polypeptide(L)'
;LSDPRWALSGAWLDYDRDGDLDLFVANYLEYDEGKFRSFYAASGYPGPLSYNGVSCALYRNEGNGTFTDVTKAAGMHNAGGRAMSAVAADLNNDGWMDVYVANDSMENYYYENKGDGTFAEKGLELGLALGQNGQGVSSMGPAVADLDADGELDIMIPDMDYGSLLSKRGGFYQDLIGSSGL
;
A
#
# COMPACT_ATOMS: atom_id res chain seq x y z
N LEU A 1 -10.39 5.54 18.74
CA LEU A 1 -9.56 5.94 17.60
C LEU A 1 -10.30 7.02 16.82
N SER A 2 -9.66 8.13 16.51
CA SER A 2 -10.24 9.21 15.69
C SER A 2 -9.15 9.70 14.74
N ASP A 3 -9.25 9.33 13.45
CA ASP A 3 -8.40 9.84 12.39
C ASP A 3 -9.24 10.79 11.53
N PRO A 4 -8.91 12.09 11.43
CA PRO A 4 -9.71 13.05 10.66
C PRO A 4 -9.42 12.97 9.14
N ARG A 5 -8.43 12.18 8.71
CA ARG A 5 -8.05 12.01 7.31
C ARG A 5 -9.08 11.18 6.56
N TRP A 6 -9.10 11.31 5.24
CA TRP A 6 -10.01 10.52 4.40
C TRP A 6 -9.47 9.10 4.23
N ALA A 7 -9.88 8.20 5.11
CA ALA A 7 -9.53 6.79 5.09
C ALA A 7 -10.43 6.02 4.11
N LEU A 8 -9.84 5.16 3.28
CA LEU A 8 -10.56 4.28 2.34
C LEU A 8 -10.49 2.81 2.74
N SER A 9 -9.43 2.37 3.40
CA SER A 9 -9.20 0.97 3.76
C SER A 9 -8.39 0.86 5.03
N GLY A 10 -8.41 -0.32 5.65
CA GLY A 10 -7.57 -0.67 6.77
C GLY A 10 -7.12 -2.13 6.69
N ALA A 11 -5.95 -2.43 7.23
CA ALA A 11 -5.40 -3.76 7.38
C ALA A 11 -5.05 -4.01 8.84
N TRP A 12 -5.48 -5.17 9.35
CA TRP A 12 -5.11 -5.63 10.69
C TRP A 12 -3.84 -6.48 10.59
N LEU A 13 -2.90 -6.25 11.51
CA LEU A 13 -1.66 -7.02 11.60
C LEU A 13 -1.12 -6.94 13.04
N ASP A 14 -0.39 -7.94 13.45
CA ASP A 14 0.44 -7.93 14.66
C ASP A 14 1.87 -7.60 14.21
N TYR A 15 2.22 -6.28 14.13
CA TYR A 15 3.47 -5.86 13.49
C TYR A 15 4.68 -6.01 14.39
N ASP A 16 4.50 -5.99 15.72
CA ASP A 16 5.57 -6.08 16.72
C ASP A 16 5.58 -7.41 17.51
N ARG A 17 4.65 -8.31 17.17
CA ARG A 17 4.48 -9.65 17.74
C ARG A 17 4.21 -9.66 19.26
N ASP A 18 3.46 -8.68 19.72
CA ASP A 18 3.01 -8.62 21.11
C ASP A 18 1.74 -9.43 21.36
N GLY A 19 1.08 -9.93 20.31
CA GLY A 19 -0.13 -10.77 20.35
C GLY A 19 -1.41 -9.96 20.22
N ASP A 20 -1.37 -8.64 20.18
CA ASP A 20 -2.52 -7.77 19.94
C ASP A 20 -2.54 -7.33 18.47
N LEU A 21 -3.73 -7.23 17.86
CA LEU A 21 -3.82 -6.75 16.48
C LEU A 21 -3.75 -5.24 16.42
N ASP A 22 -2.80 -4.75 15.64
CA ASP A 22 -2.59 -3.37 15.27
C ASP A 22 -3.38 -2.99 14.01
N LEU A 23 -3.51 -1.70 13.73
CA LEU A 23 -4.29 -1.21 12.61
C LEU A 23 -3.47 -0.30 11.71
N PHE A 24 -3.26 -0.72 10.46
CA PHE A 24 -2.83 0.16 9.40
C PHE A 24 -4.05 0.78 8.70
N VAL A 25 -4.03 2.11 8.49
CA VAL A 25 -5.10 2.87 7.84
C VAL A 25 -4.58 3.50 6.55
N ALA A 26 -5.17 3.11 5.43
CA ALA A 26 -4.89 3.70 4.12
C ALA A 26 -5.68 5.01 3.95
N ASN A 27 -4.96 6.12 3.95
CA ASN A 27 -5.52 7.46 3.77
C ASN A 27 -5.28 7.94 2.33
N TYR A 28 -6.27 8.62 1.75
CA TYR A 28 -6.30 8.92 0.31
C TYR A 28 -5.69 10.28 -0.01
N LEU A 29 -6.46 11.34 0.13
CA LEU A 29 -6.02 12.68 -0.28
C LEU A 29 -6.71 13.77 0.55
N GLU A 30 -6.17 15.00 0.49
CA GLU A 30 -6.83 16.20 1.00
C GLU A 30 -7.81 16.71 -0.04
N TYR A 31 -9.10 16.40 0.14
CA TYR A 31 -10.13 16.95 -0.71
C TYR A 31 -10.51 18.37 -0.26
N ASP A 32 -10.36 19.33 -1.18
CA ASP A 32 -10.82 20.71 -0.98
C ASP A 32 -11.46 21.22 -2.28
N GLU A 33 -12.75 21.51 -2.24
CA GLU A 33 -13.53 21.96 -3.42
C GLU A 33 -12.98 23.21 -4.11
N GLY A 34 -12.19 24.01 -3.41
CA GLY A 34 -11.65 25.29 -3.94
C GLY A 34 -10.16 25.26 -4.25
N LYS A 35 -9.43 24.22 -3.87
CA LYS A 35 -7.95 24.20 -3.90
C LYS A 35 -7.38 22.95 -4.54
N PHE A 36 -7.60 22.77 -5.82
CA PHE A 36 -6.96 21.71 -6.57
C PHE A 36 -6.00 22.26 -7.62
N ARG A 37 -4.96 21.51 -7.94
CA ARG A 37 -4.09 21.80 -9.07
C ARG A 37 -4.73 21.23 -10.32
N SER A 38 -4.93 22.06 -11.35
CA SER A 38 -5.43 21.56 -12.64
C SER A 38 -4.33 20.73 -13.30
N PHE A 39 -4.43 19.40 -13.21
CA PHE A 39 -3.52 18.46 -13.87
C PHE A 39 -4.01 18.07 -15.27
N TYR A 40 -5.30 18.25 -15.55
CA TYR A 40 -5.94 17.90 -16.81
C TYR A 40 -6.54 19.13 -17.47
N ALA A 41 -6.54 19.14 -18.80
CA ALA A 41 -7.19 20.21 -19.58
C ALA A 41 -8.66 20.37 -19.18
N ALA A 42 -9.14 21.59 -19.23
CA ALA A 42 -10.33 22.19 -18.61
C ALA A 42 -11.72 21.54 -18.87
N SER A 43 -11.82 20.30 -19.30
CA SER A 43 -13.10 19.66 -19.70
C SER A 43 -13.52 18.45 -18.86
N GLY A 44 -12.88 18.17 -17.73
CA GLY A 44 -13.17 16.99 -16.88
C GLY A 44 -13.15 17.31 -15.39
N TYR A 45 -13.62 16.35 -14.59
CA TYR A 45 -13.45 16.41 -13.13
C TYR A 45 -11.95 16.28 -12.78
N PRO A 46 -11.46 17.00 -11.75
CA PRO A 46 -10.07 16.85 -11.30
C PRO A 46 -9.82 15.42 -10.83
N GLY A 47 -8.76 14.81 -11.36
CA GLY A 47 -8.32 13.48 -10.94
C GLY A 47 -7.50 13.52 -9.62
N PRO A 48 -7.09 12.37 -9.10
CA PRO A 48 -6.42 12.25 -7.79
C PRO A 48 -5.11 13.06 -7.71
N LEU A 49 -4.38 13.18 -8.81
CA LEU A 49 -3.15 13.98 -8.88
C LEU A 49 -3.38 15.49 -8.74
N SER A 50 -4.62 15.94 -8.83
CA SER A 50 -4.99 17.34 -8.62
C SER A 50 -4.99 17.76 -7.16
N TYR A 51 -4.99 16.79 -6.23
CA TYR A 51 -5.03 17.01 -4.79
C TYR A 51 -3.73 16.53 -4.12
N ASN A 52 -3.44 17.05 -2.93
CA ASN A 52 -2.32 16.54 -2.15
C ASN A 52 -2.65 15.13 -1.63
N GLY A 53 -1.66 14.24 -1.69
CA GLY A 53 -1.74 12.97 -0.99
C GLY A 53 -1.65 13.15 0.53
N VAL A 54 -2.12 12.14 1.27
CA VAL A 54 -2.12 12.15 2.74
C VAL A 54 -1.39 10.90 3.25
N SER A 55 -0.56 11.07 4.28
CA SER A 55 0.12 9.93 4.89
C SER A 55 -0.88 8.92 5.43
N CYS A 56 -0.65 7.65 5.16
CA CYS A 56 -1.27 6.55 5.89
C CYS A 56 -0.92 6.61 7.38
N ALA A 57 -1.54 5.79 8.20
CA ALA A 57 -1.25 5.69 9.61
C ALA A 57 -1.10 4.23 10.07
N LEU A 58 -0.14 4.01 10.97
CA LEU A 58 -0.03 2.79 11.75
C LEU A 58 -0.39 3.10 13.21
N TYR A 59 -1.36 2.38 13.73
CA TYR A 59 -1.83 2.50 15.10
C TYR A 59 -1.52 1.22 15.86
N ARG A 60 -0.61 1.33 16.84
CA ARG A 60 -0.32 0.23 17.76
C ARG A 60 -1.46 0.06 18.76
N ASN A 61 -1.92 -1.17 18.93
CA ASN A 61 -2.83 -1.56 20.00
C ASN A 61 -2.06 -1.68 21.33
N GLU A 62 -2.55 -1.05 22.37
CA GLU A 62 -1.91 -1.09 23.70
C GLU A 62 -2.46 -2.24 24.58
N GLY A 63 -3.23 -3.17 24.02
CA GLY A 63 -3.84 -4.31 24.76
C GLY A 63 -4.92 -3.94 25.78
N ASN A 64 -5.22 -2.66 25.93
CA ASN A 64 -6.17 -2.13 26.92
C ASN A 64 -7.38 -1.44 26.28
N GLY A 65 -7.57 -1.61 24.97
CA GLY A 65 -8.63 -0.94 24.19
C GLY A 65 -8.26 0.45 23.68
N THR A 66 -7.02 0.88 23.86
CA THR A 66 -6.49 2.14 23.28
C THR A 66 -5.48 1.88 22.19
N PHE A 67 -5.30 2.85 21.29
CA PHE A 67 -4.36 2.80 20.17
C PHE A 67 -3.45 4.03 20.19
N THR A 68 -2.17 3.83 19.88
CA THR A 68 -1.17 4.89 19.75
C THR A 68 -0.73 5.03 18.28
N ASP A 69 -0.76 6.26 17.72
CA ASP A 69 -0.20 6.51 16.38
C ASP A 69 1.33 6.41 16.44
N VAL A 70 1.86 5.35 15.83
CA VAL A 70 3.29 5.05 15.75
C VAL A 70 3.86 5.26 14.34
N THR A 71 3.09 5.82 13.41
CA THR A 71 3.43 5.96 11.98
C THR A 71 4.84 6.51 11.75
N LYS A 72 5.19 7.61 12.43
CA LYS A 72 6.52 8.23 12.28
C LYS A 72 7.62 7.42 12.95
N ALA A 73 7.35 6.88 14.13
CA ALA A 73 8.31 6.07 14.88
C ALA A 73 8.63 4.77 14.14
N ALA A 74 7.62 4.16 13.51
CA ALA A 74 7.76 2.97 12.68
C ALA A 74 8.35 3.22 11.28
N GLY A 75 8.63 4.47 10.90
CA GLY A 75 9.22 4.78 9.58
C GLY A 75 8.23 4.73 8.41
N MET A 76 6.93 4.68 8.67
CA MET A 76 5.89 4.56 7.63
C MET A 76 5.26 5.90 7.21
N HIS A 77 5.78 7.03 7.71
CA HIS A 77 5.24 8.34 7.34
C HIS A 77 5.57 8.70 5.89
N ASN A 78 4.54 8.80 5.05
CA ASN A 78 4.64 9.19 3.66
C ASN A 78 3.55 10.22 3.33
N ALA A 79 3.93 11.49 3.19
CA ALA A 79 2.98 12.60 2.96
C ALA A 79 2.48 12.69 1.50
N GLY A 80 3.03 11.89 0.58
CA GLY A 80 2.67 11.93 -0.84
C GLY A 80 1.69 10.86 -1.29
N GLY A 81 1.39 9.87 -0.44
CA GLY A 81 0.55 8.73 -0.78
C GLY A 81 -0.89 9.10 -1.12
N ARG A 82 -1.51 8.32 -2.01
CA ARG A 82 -2.94 8.36 -2.33
C ARG A 82 -3.49 6.95 -2.22
N ALA A 83 -3.45 6.42 -0.98
CA ALA A 83 -3.75 5.02 -0.76
C ALA A 83 -5.25 4.73 -0.93
N MET A 84 -5.54 3.82 -1.85
CA MET A 84 -6.88 3.27 -2.07
C MET A 84 -7.13 2.06 -1.18
N SER A 85 -6.11 1.25 -0.97
CA SER A 85 -6.20 0.02 -0.20
C SER A 85 -4.84 -0.40 0.34
N ALA A 86 -4.85 -1.28 1.34
CA ALA A 86 -3.66 -1.93 1.86
C ALA A 86 -3.94 -3.39 2.21
N VAL A 87 -2.90 -4.21 2.16
CA VAL A 87 -2.92 -5.60 2.63
C VAL A 87 -1.68 -5.84 3.48
N ALA A 88 -1.86 -6.63 4.54
CA ALA A 88 -0.77 -7.10 5.38
C ALA A 88 -0.53 -8.59 5.14
N ALA A 89 0.72 -8.98 4.87
CA ALA A 89 1.16 -10.35 4.67
C ALA A 89 2.67 -10.44 4.89
N ASP A 90 3.18 -11.62 5.19
CA ASP A 90 4.62 -11.90 5.20
C ASP A 90 5.07 -12.17 3.75
N LEU A 91 5.43 -11.09 3.03
CA LEU A 91 5.72 -11.15 1.60
C LEU A 91 7.14 -11.63 1.29
N ASN A 92 8.03 -11.62 2.27
CA ASN A 92 9.42 -12.04 2.11
C ASN A 92 9.73 -13.38 2.80
N ASN A 93 8.74 -14.00 3.46
CA ASN A 93 8.86 -15.25 4.22
C ASN A 93 9.86 -15.18 5.40
N ASP A 94 10.00 -14.01 6.04
CA ASP A 94 10.84 -13.84 7.24
C ASP A 94 10.09 -14.02 8.56
N GLY A 95 8.79 -14.21 8.46
CA GLY A 95 7.87 -14.43 9.57
C GLY A 95 7.30 -13.13 10.14
N TRP A 96 7.66 -11.93 9.67
CA TRP A 96 7.09 -10.66 10.08
C TRP A 96 6.04 -10.17 9.08
N MET A 97 5.02 -9.50 9.59
CA MET A 97 3.97 -8.96 8.71
C MET A 97 4.44 -7.66 8.06
N ASP A 98 4.49 -7.66 6.74
CA ASP A 98 4.73 -6.51 5.88
C ASP A 98 3.43 -5.81 5.51
N VAL A 99 3.52 -4.62 4.92
CA VAL A 99 2.36 -3.88 4.42
C VAL A 99 2.58 -3.47 2.98
N TYR A 100 1.70 -3.92 2.09
CA TYR A 100 1.60 -3.43 0.72
C TYR A 100 0.47 -2.41 0.60
N VAL A 101 0.75 -1.26 -0.03
CA VAL A 101 -0.19 -0.15 -0.18
C VAL A 101 -0.42 0.13 -1.65
N ALA A 102 -1.65 -0.07 -2.11
CA ALA A 102 -2.11 0.27 -3.44
C ALA A 102 -2.49 1.75 -3.52
N ASN A 103 -1.76 2.50 -4.32
CA ASN A 103 -1.97 3.94 -4.53
C ASN A 103 -2.68 4.23 -5.84
N ASP A 104 -3.35 5.38 -5.91
CA ASP A 104 -4.03 5.86 -7.11
C ASP A 104 -3.15 6.77 -7.94
N SER A 105 -2.93 6.39 -9.21
CA SER A 105 -2.21 7.14 -10.24
C SER A 105 -0.75 7.48 -9.88
N MET A 106 -0.12 6.64 -9.07
CA MET A 106 1.28 6.79 -8.65
C MET A 106 1.89 5.45 -8.29
N GLU A 107 3.16 5.46 -7.84
CA GLU A 107 3.83 4.28 -7.31
C GLU A 107 3.11 3.70 -6.09
N ASN A 108 3.01 2.38 -6.02
CA ASN A 108 2.60 1.66 -4.83
C ASN A 108 3.74 1.61 -3.82
N TYR A 109 3.42 1.39 -2.54
CA TYR A 109 4.42 1.24 -1.50
C TYR A 109 4.45 -0.20 -0.97
N TYR A 110 5.64 -0.67 -0.69
CA TYR A 110 5.88 -1.88 0.06
C TYR A 110 6.74 -1.58 1.27
N TYR A 111 6.15 -1.72 2.43
CA TYR A 111 6.82 -1.53 3.72
C TYR A 111 7.23 -2.90 4.27
N GLU A 112 8.52 -3.23 4.15
CA GLU A 112 9.12 -4.41 4.75
C GLU A 112 9.33 -4.20 6.24
N ASN A 113 8.81 -5.10 7.07
CA ASN A 113 9.00 -5.09 8.51
C ASN A 113 10.40 -5.58 8.86
N LYS A 114 11.15 -4.82 9.66
CA LYS A 114 12.52 -5.18 10.05
C LYS A 114 12.60 -6.02 11.33
N GLY A 115 11.48 -6.35 11.94
CA GLY A 115 11.42 -7.11 13.19
C GLY A 115 11.90 -6.34 14.44
N ASP A 116 12.10 -5.05 14.33
CA ASP A 116 12.53 -4.15 15.42
C ASP A 116 11.48 -3.08 15.74
N GLY A 117 10.25 -3.25 15.26
CA GLY A 117 9.15 -2.29 15.38
C GLY A 117 9.20 -1.18 14.33
N THR A 118 10.09 -1.29 13.33
CA THR A 118 10.20 -0.32 12.24
C THR A 118 10.10 -0.98 10.86
N PHE A 119 9.79 -0.18 9.84
CA PHE A 119 9.65 -0.62 8.46
C PHE A 119 10.64 0.11 7.54
N ALA A 120 10.94 -0.54 6.40
CA ALA A 120 11.65 0.07 5.28
C ALA A 120 10.76 0.05 4.04
N GLU A 121 10.62 1.19 3.35
CA GLU A 121 9.94 1.24 2.06
C GLU A 121 10.87 0.67 0.98
N LYS A 122 10.46 -0.40 0.29
CA LYS A 122 11.24 -1.13 -0.71
C LYS A 122 10.49 -1.42 -2.02
N GLY A 123 9.38 -0.76 -2.25
CA GLY A 123 8.54 -1.01 -3.42
C GLY A 123 9.28 -0.89 -4.74
N LEU A 124 10.03 0.19 -4.95
CA LEU A 124 10.84 0.37 -6.16
C LEU A 124 12.00 -0.62 -6.25
N GLU A 125 12.68 -0.86 -5.14
CA GLU A 125 13.84 -1.77 -5.09
C GLU A 125 13.46 -3.20 -5.50
N LEU A 126 12.30 -3.67 -5.06
CA LEU A 126 11.85 -5.05 -5.25
C LEU A 126 10.90 -5.26 -6.44
N GLY A 127 10.58 -4.21 -7.21
CA GLY A 127 9.70 -4.31 -8.37
C GLY A 127 8.20 -4.33 -8.02
N LEU A 128 7.83 -3.85 -6.84
CA LEU A 128 6.44 -3.84 -6.32
C LEU A 128 5.72 -2.50 -6.54
N ALA A 129 6.42 -1.45 -6.97
CA ALA A 129 5.89 -0.10 -6.97
C ALA A 129 5.16 0.30 -8.26
N LEU A 130 5.58 -0.21 -9.41
CA LEU A 130 5.17 0.29 -10.71
C LEU A 130 4.53 -0.80 -11.57
N GLY A 131 3.67 -0.40 -12.51
CA GLY A 131 3.12 -1.31 -13.50
C GLY A 131 4.16 -1.79 -14.52
N GLN A 132 3.75 -2.69 -15.41
CA GLN A 132 4.58 -3.42 -16.36
C GLN A 132 5.51 -2.53 -17.22
N ASN A 133 5.10 -1.32 -17.52
CA ASN A 133 5.87 -0.37 -18.33
C ASN A 133 6.61 0.70 -17.48
N GLY A 134 6.71 0.51 -16.16
CA GLY A 134 7.37 1.42 -15.25
C GLY A 134 6.58 2.70 -14.97
N GLN A 135 5.26 2.69 -15.17
CA GLN A 135 4.38 3.81 -14.84
C GLN A 135 3.71 3.63 -13.48
N GLY A 136 3.30 4.74 -12.88
CA GLY A 136 2.33 4.72 -11.78
C GLY A 136 0.99 4.18 -12.28
N VAL A 137 0.31 3.41 -11.44
CA VAL A 137 -0.94 2.72 -11.75
C VAL A 137 -2.05 3.18 -10.81
N SER A 138 -3.32 3.03 -11.24
CA SER A 138 -4.48 3.33 -10.39
C SER A 138 -4.89 2.07 -9.63
N SER A 139 -4.02 1.66 -8.71
CA SER A 139 -4.14 0.39 -8.01
C SER A 139 -5.28 0.39 -6.99
N MET A 140 -6.06 -0.70 -7.00
CA MET A 140 -7.20 -0.89 -6.11
C MET A 140 -7.16 -2.29 -5.53
N GLY A 141 -7.62 -2.47 -4.30
CA GLY A 141 -7.93 -3.76 -3.70
C GLY A 141 -6.94 -4.91 -3.94
N PRO A 142 -5.67 -4.83 -3.52
CA PRO A 142 -4.70 -5.90 -3.73
C PRO A 142 -5.15 -7.18 -3.02
N ALA A 143 -4.93 -8.32 -3.67
CA ALA A 143 -5.14 -9.65 -3.12
C ALA A 143 -3.83 -10.43 -3.12
N VAL A 144 -3.57 -11.21 -2.08
CA VAL A 144 -2.31 -11.94 -1.87
C VAL A 144 -2.60 -13.43 -1.74
N ALA A 145 -1.89 -14.24 -2.52
CA ALA A 145 -1.93 -15.70 -2.44
C ALA A 145 -0.69 -16.28 -3.14
N ASP A 146 -0.31 -17.50 -2.78
CA ASP A 146 0.62 -18.32 -3.56
C ASP A 146 -0.19 -18.95 -4.71
N LEU A 147 -0.12 -18.38 -5.92
CA LEU A 147 -0.95 -18.77 -7.05
C LEU A 147 -0.38 -19.95 -7.85
N ASP A 148 0.93 -20.10 -7.87
CA ASP A 148 1.61 -21.17 -8.60
C ASP A 148 2.17 -22.28 -7.72
N ALA A 149 1.91 -22.21 -6.41
CA ALA A 149 2.31 -23.18 -5.39
C ALA A 149 3.85 -23.34 -5.29
N ASP A 150 4.59 -22.24 -5.47
CA ASP A 150 6.05 -22.22 -5.33
C ASP A 150 6.51 -21.85 -3.91
N GLY A 151 5.56 -21.51 -3.02
CA GLY A 151 5.80 -21.16 -1.62
C GLY A 151 6.08 -19.65 -1.40
N GLU A 152 6.11 -18.85 -2.44
CA GLU A 152 6.21 -17.40 -2.38
C GLU A 152 4.82 -16.78 -2.59
N LEU A 153 4.57 -15.63 -2.00
CA LEU A 153 3.28 -14.94 -2.18
C LEU A 153 3.30 -14.06 -3.42
N ASP A 154 2.27 -14.21 -4.24
CA ASP A 154 1.96 -13.33 -5.38
C ASP A 154 0.97 -12.26 -4.97
N ILE A 155 0.98 -11.12 -5.69
CA ILE A 155 0.06 -10.02 -5.46
C ILE A 155 -0.71 -9.72 -6.74
N MET A 156 -2.03 -9.92 -6.71
CA MET A 156 -2.93 -9.46 -7.76
C MET A 156 -3.47 -8.08 -7.43
N ILE A 157 -3.30 -7.12 -8.33
CA ILE A 157 -3.70 -5.74 -8.15
C ILE A 157 -4.64 -5.36 -9.29
N PRO A 158 -5.95 -5.23 -9.02
CA PRO A 158 -6.88 -4.64 -9.99
C PRO A 158 -6.52 -3.18 -10.28
N ASP A 159 -6.67 -2.79 -11.54
CA ASP A 159 -6.47 -1.41 -12.02
C ASP A 159 -7.59 -1.07 -12.99
N MET A 160 -7.76 0.21 -13.31
CA MET A 160 -8.78 0.67 -14.27
C MET A 160 -8.50 0.21 -15.70
N ASP A 161 -7.23 0.01 -16.05
CA ASP A 161 -6.82 -0.34 -17.43
C ASP A 161 -6.40 -1.80 -17.56
N TYR A 162 -5.40 -2.27 -16.80
CA TYR A 162 -4.78 -3.57 -17.02
C TYR A 162 -4.65 -4.45 -15.78
N GLY A 163 -4.54 -3.88 -14.59
CA GLY A 163 -4.13 -4.61 -13.40
C GLY A 163 -2.69 -5.09 -13.44
N SER A 164 -2.24 -5.73 -12.37
CA SER A 164 -0.91 -6.33 -12.25
C SER A 164 -1.00 -7.67 -11.54
N LEU A 165 -0.21 -8.63 -11.98
CA LEU A 165 0.05 -9.89 -11.29
C LEU A 165 1.53 -9.93 -10.95
N LEU A 166 1.87 -9.53 -9.74
CA LEU A 166 3.25 -9.46 -9.25
C LEU A 166 3.63 -10.80 -8.63
N SER A 167 4.59 -11.50 -9.25
CA SER A 167 5.11 -12.78 -8.78
C SER A 167 6.61 -12.69 -8.56
N LYS A 168 7.11 -13.29 -7.48
CA LYS A 168 8.52 -13.22 -7.10
C LYS A 168 9.36 -14.15 -7.97
N ARG A 169 10.40 -13.62 -8.59
CA ARG A 169 11.33 -14.35 -9.46
C ARG A 169 12.76 -13.90 -9.20
N GLY A 170 13.59 -14.79 -8.66
CA GLY A 170 15.01 -14.49 -8.43
C GLY A 170 15.27 -13.34 -7.45
N GLY A 171 14.40 -13.15 -6.44
CA GLY A 171 14.52 -12.13 -5.42
C GLY A 171 13.84 -10.80 -5.72
N PHE A 172 13.20 -10.64 -6.90
CA PHE A 172 12.46 -9.45 -7.31
C PHE A 172 11.06 -9.85 -7.77
N TYR A 173 10.09 -8.94 -7.62
CA TYR A 173 8.77 -9.13 -8.20
C TYR A 173 8.73 -8.70 -9.65
N GLN A 174 8.07 -9.48 -10.48
CA GLN A 174 7.84 -9.23 -11.90
C GLN A 174 6.35 -9.24 -12.18
N ASP A 175 5.88 -8.30 -12.99
CA ASP A 175 4.50 -8.27 -13.43
C ASP A 175 4.28 -9.28 -14.55
N LEU A 176 3.52 -10.33 -14.26
CA LEU A 176 3.22 -11.43 -15.17
C LEU A 176 1.84 -11.29 -15.83
N ILE A 177 1.11 -10.18 -15.63
CA ILE A 177 -0.28 -10.05 -16.13
C ILE A 177 -0.38 -10.31 -17.64
N GLY A 178 0.55 -9.79 -18.44
CA GLY A 178 0.57 -9.97 -19.89
C GLY A 178 0.83 -11.39 -20.36
N SER A 179 1.31 -12.29 -19.51
CA SER A 179 1.56 -13.70 -19.82
C SER A 179 0.65 -14.66 -19.07
N SER A 180 -0.14 -14.18 -18.12
CA SER A 180 -1.00 -14.99 -17.25
C SER A 180 -2.23 -15.54 -17.95
N GLY A 181 -2.70 -14.89 -19.03
CA GLY A 181 -3.96 -15.21 -19.70
C GLY A 181 -5.22 -14.68 -18.99
N LEU A 182 -5.02 -13.80 -18.00
CA LEU A 182 -6.08 -13.08 -17.26
C LEU A 182 -6.54 -11.84 -18.03
#